data_499df9204144c2e845624b1cdd3b2147
#
_entry.id   499df9204144c2e845624b1cdd3b2147
#
_cell.length_a   1.000
_cell.length_b   1.000
_cell.length_c   1.000
_cell.angle_alpha   90.00
_cell.angle_beta   90.00
_cell.angle_gamma   90.00
#
_symmetry.space_group_name_H-M   'P 1'
#
loop_
_entity.id
_entity.type
_entity.pdbx_description
1 polymer ?
#
loop_
_entity_poly.entity_id
_entity_poly.type
_entity_poly.pdbx_seq_one_letter_code
_entity_poly.pdbx_strand_id
1 'polypeptide(L)'
;MKNILVVITTAFVPTGGLTTVMMNYYRMMNKEEVKIDFASTNNPPQVLLDEIHASGSEYYQLSDRKNVLAYFFALKKLCRGYDAIHVHANSAMAVMELQAAIWAGIKIRIIHNHSSRSQHNLLNQLFLSLYRRSFTQAVACSDEAGEWLYGKNGFI
;
A
#
# COMPACT_ATOMS: atom_id res chain seq x y z
N MET A 1 21.04 0.21 2.64
CA MET A 1 19.85 -0.31 1.91
C MET A 1 18.61 0.03 2.72
N LYS A 2 17.58 0.58 2.11
CA LYS A 2 16.30 0.91 2.76
C LYS A 2 15.30 -0.23 2.56
N ASN A 3 14.61 -0.61 3.62
CA ASN A 3 13.59 -1.66 3.58
C ASN A 3 12.20 -1.02 3.45
N ILE A 4 11.49 -1.33 2.37
CA ILE A 4 10.16 -0.79 2.08
C ILE A 4 9.15 -1.94 2.04
N LEU A 5 8.06 -1.81 2.80
CA LEU A 5 6.92 -2.69 2.70
C LEU A 5 5.87 -2.10 1.75
N VAL A 6 5.60 -2.79 0.65
CA VAL A 6 4.51 -2.45 -0.28
C VAL A 6 3.26 -3.22 0.13
N VAL A 7 2.20 -2.50 0.49
CA VAL A 7 0.91 -3.09 0.87
C VAL A 7 -0.12 -2.83 -0.22
N ILE A 8 -0.71 -3.91 -0.72
CA ILE A 8 -1.70 -3.88 -1.80
C ILE A 8 -3.06 -4.20 -1.19
N THR A 9 -3.95 -3.22 -1.18
CA THR A 9 -5.30 -3.36 -0.58
C THR A 9 -6.35 -3.95 -1.53
N THR A 10 -5.99 -4.14 -2.78
CA THR A 10 -6.80 -4.81 -3.82
C THR A 10 -6.21 -6.19 -4.14
N ALA A 11 -6.81 -6.92 -5.09
CA ALA A 11 -6.26 -8.21 -5.49
C ALA A 11 -4.89 -8.06 -6.17
N PHE A 12 -3.90 -8.77 -5.65
CA PHE A 12 -2.57 -8.87 -6.24
C PHE A 12 -2.55 -10.00 -7.26
N VAL A 13 -2.92 -9.67 -8.50
CA VAL A 13 -3.07 -10.63 -9.61
C VAL A 13 -2.40 -10.13 -10.88
N PRO A 14 -1.81 -10.99 -11.74
CA PRO A 14 -1.03 -10.59 -12.91
C PRO A 14 -1.82 -9.73 -13.91
N THR A 15 -3.13 -9.95 -14.00
CA THR A 15 -4.02 -9.23 -14.93
C THR A 15 -4.51 -7.88 -14.38
N GLY A 16 -4.16 -7.55 -13.14
CA GLY A 16 -4.53 -6.29 -12.52
C GLY A 16 -3.67 -5.12 -12.99
N GLY A 17 -4.28 -4.03 -13.44
CA GLY A 17 -3.54 -2.84 -13.89
C GLY A 17 -2.58 -2.30 -12.82
N LEU A 18 -3.00 -2.27 -11.56
CA LEU A 18 -2.16 -1.88 -10.43
C LEU A 18 -0.94 -2.80 -10.30
N THR A 19 -1.16 -4.13 -10.34
CA THR A 19 -0.09 -5.13 -10.25
C THR A 19 0.92 -4.94 -11.39
N THR A 20 0.43 -4.75 -12.60
CA THR A 20 1.28 -4.55 -13.80
C THR A 20 2.18 -3.33 -13.63
N VAL A 21 1.60 -2.18 -13.26
CA VAL A 21 2.36 -0.94 -13.07
C VAL A 21 3.39 -1.10 -11.96
N MET A 22 2.97 -1.63 -10.82
CA MET A 22 3.84 -1.82 -9.65
C MET A 22 4.99 -2.78 -9.95
N MET A 23 4.73 -3.93 -10.58
CA MET A 23 5.79 -4.89 -10.94
C MET A 23 6.73 -4.34 -12.00
N ASN A 24 6.26 -3.49 -12.94
CA ASN A 24 7.14 -2.82 -13.88
C ASN A 24 8.13 -1.87 -13.16
N TYR A 25 7.65 -1.04 -12.22
CA TYR A 25 8.55 -0.22 -11.41
C TYR A 25 9.50 -1.08 -10.56
N TYR A 26 9.00 -2.14 -9.94
CA TYR A 26 9.80 -3.05 -9.14
C TYR A 26 10.96 -3.68 -9.95
N ARG A 27 10.72 -4.07 -11.20
CA ARG A 27 11.76 -4.63 -12.10
C ARG A 27 12.85 -3.61 -12.44
N MET A 28 12.48 -2.33 -12.51
CA MET A 28 13.38 -1.23 -12.88
C MET A 28 14.14 -0.63 -11.69
N MET A 29 13.76 -0.93 -10.46
CA MET A 29 14.38 -0.38 -9.26
C MET A 29 15.79 -0.93 -9.03
N ASN A 30 16.67 -0.07 -8.52
CA ASN A 30 18.00 -0.47 -8.06
C ASN A 30 17.89 -1.23 -6.72
N LYS A 31 17.98 -2.55 -6.78
CA LYS A 31 17.80 -3.44 -5.62
C LYS A 31 19.00 -3.47 -4.66
N GLU A 32 20.11 -2.82 -5.03
CA GLU A 32 21.24 -2.61 -4.12
C GLU A 32 20.97 -1.48 -3.12
N GLU A 33 20.13 -0.50 -3.50
CA GLU A 33 19.77 0.63 -2.65
C GLU A 33 18.52 0.38 -1.82
N VAL A 34 17.54 -0.34 -2.40
CA VAL A 34 16.21 -0.52 -1.83
C VAL A 34 15.80 -1.99 -1.86
N LYS A 35 15.47 -2.55 -0.70
CA LYS A 35 14.78 -3.83 -0.60
C LYS A 35 13.27 -3.56 -0.51
N ILE A 36 12.48 -4.24 -1.34
CA ILE A 36 11.03 -4.15 -1.36
C ILE A 36 10.45 -5.53 -1.03
N ASP A 37 9.61 -5.59 0.00
CA ASP A 37 8.80 -6.74 0.28
C ASP A 37 7.31 -6.39 0.07
N PHE A 38 6.49 -7.39 -0.22
CA PHE A 38 5.08 -7.21 -0.58
C PHE A 38 4.16 -7.83 0.45
N ALA A 39 3.00 -7.21 0.65
CA ALA A 39 1.94 -7.76 1.47
C ALA A 39 0.56 -7.51 0.85
N SER A 40 -0.31 -8.52 0.87
CA SER A 40 -1.72 -8.39 0.49
C SER A 40 -2.58 -9.44 1.20
N THR A 41 -3.90 -9.35 1.01
CA THR A 41 -4.84 -10.30 1.63
C THR A 41 -5.10 -11.56 0.80
N ASN A 42 -4.79 -11.53 -0.50
CA ASN A 42 -4.93 -12.71 -1.36
C ASN A 42 -3.60 -13.43 -1.51
N ASN A 43 -3.66 -14.68 -1.92
CA ASN A 43 -2.48 -15.43 -2.32
C ASN A 43 -2.25 -15.22 -3.83
N PRO A 44 -1.18 -14.52 -4.25
CA PRO A 44 -0.92 -14.31 -5.66
C PRO A 44 -0.51 -15.61 -6.35
N PRO A 45 -0.64 -15.70 -7.69
CA PRO A 45 -0.18 -16.86 -8.44
C PRO A 45 1.31 -17.11 -8.25
N GLN A 46 1.72 -18.39 -8.31
CA GLN A 46 3.10 -18.83 -8.08
C GLN A 46 4.11 -18.08 -8.94
N VAL A 47 3.77 -17.76 -10.18
CA VAL A 47 4.66 -17.00 -11.10
C VAL A 47 5.07 -15.63 -10.55
N LEU A 48 4.17 -14.93 -9.83
CA LEU A 48 4.51 -13.67 -9.18
C LEU A 48 5.37 -13.89 -7.92
N LEU A 49 5.06 -14.92 -7.15
CA LEU A 49 5.87 -15.29 -5.98
C LEU A 49 7.29 -15.65 -6.37
N ASP A 50 7.44 -16.45 -7.42
CA ASP A 50 8.76 -16.86 -7.94
C ASP A 50 9.58 -15.65 -8.39
N GLU A 51 8.95 -14.69 -9.08
CA GLU A 51 9.61 -13.45 -9.51
C GLU A 51 10.05 -12.59 -8.31
N ILE A 52 9.19 -12.45 -7.30
CA ILE A 52 9.47 -11.70 -6.08
C ILE A 52 10.66 -12.33 -5.34
N HIS A 53 10.61 -13.65 -5.10
CA HIS A 53 11.64 -14.37 -4.39
C HIS A 53 12.97 -14.43 -5.14
N ALA A 54 12.94 -14.58 -6.46
CA ALA A 54 14.15 -14.56 -7.30
C ALA A 54 14.92 -13.23 -7.22
N SER A 55 14.24 -12.16 -6.85
CA SER A 55 14.82 -10.84 -6.64
C SER A 55 15.25 -10.56 -5.19
N GLY A 56 15.18 -11.56 -4.29
CA GLY A 56 15.52 -11.42 -2.87
C GLY A 56 14.48 -10.70 -2.03
N SER A 57 13.27 -10.52 -2.55
CA SER A 57 12.12 -9.95 -1.85
C SER A 57 11.22 -11.01 -1.26
N GLU A 58 10.43 -10.64 -0.25
CA GLU A 58 9.48 -11.53 0.41
C GLU A 58 8.03 -11.10 0.13
N TYR A 59 7.15 -12.06 0.18
CA TYR A 59 5.71 -11.85 0.14
C TYR A 59 5.04 -12.31 1.44
N TYR A 60 4.17 -11.46 1.99
CA TYR A 60 3.44 -11.73 3.22
C TYR A 60 1.93 -11.73 2.96
N GLN A 61 1.29 -12.86 3.21
CA GLN A 61 -0.17 -12.92 3.19
C GLN A 61 -0.73 -12.39 4.51
N LEU A 62 -1.55 -11.34 4.42
CA LEU A 62 -2.26 -10.76 5.55
C LEU A 62 -3.63 -11.41 5.74
N SER A 63 -4.18 -11.32 6.95
CA SER A 63 -5.56 -11.69 7.25
C SER A 63 -6.55 -10.92 6.40
N ASP A 64 -7.76 -11.43 6.21
CA ASP A 64 -8.83 -10.67 5.53
C ASP A 64 -9.10 -9.35 6.27
N ARG A 65 -9.20 -8.26 5.52
CA ARG A 65 -9.52 -6.91 6.03
C ARG A 65 -10.86 -6.83 6.77
N LYS A 66 -11.77 -7.77 6.55
CA LYS A 66 -13.03 -7.89 7.31
C LYS A 66 -12.76 -8.21 8.79
N ASN A 67 -11.69 -8.95 9.07
CA ASN A 67 -11.22 -9.14 10.44
C ASN A 67 -10.26 -8.00 10.82
N VAL A 68 -10.85 -6.83 11.08
CA VAL A 68 -10.14 -5.54 11.28
C VAL A 68 -9.02 -5.66 12.32
N LEU A 69 -9.30 -6.28 13.47
CA LEU A 69 -8.30 -6.39 14.55
C LEU A 69 -7.14 -7.30 14.16
N ALA A 70 -7.43 -8.51 13.63
CA ALA A 70 -6.40 -9.44 13.21
C ALA A 70 -5.52 -8.84 12.10
N TYR A 71 -6.15 -8.21 11.11
CA TYR A 71 -5.45 -7.53 10.02
C TYR A 71 -4.55 -6.40 10.55
N PHE A 72 -5.10 -5.50 11.38
CA PHE A 72 -4.36 -4.37 11.92
C PHE A 72 -3.14 -4.80 12.72
N PHE A 73 -3.29 -5.75 13.64
CA PHE A 73 -2.18 -6.19 14.48
C PHE A 73 -1.14 -7.01 13.71
N ALA A 74 -1.56 -7.82 12.73
CA ALA A 74 -0.64 -8.52 11.83
C ALA A 74 0.20 -7.55 11.02
N LEU A 75 -0.43 -6.54 10.41
CA LEU A 75 0.27 -5.51 9.65
C LEU A 75 1.17 -4.65 10.53
N LYS A 76 0.70 -4.22 11.71
CA LYS A 76 1.53 -3.49 12.69
C LYS A 76 2.78 -4.29 13.09
N LYS A 77 2.64 -5.60 13.32
CA LYS A 77 3.77 -6.48 13.65
C LYS A 77 4.76 -6.55 12.48
N LEU A 78 4.25 -6.73 11.27
CA LEU A 78 5.06 -6.79 10.04
C LEU A 78 5.82 -5.47 9.81
N CYS A 79 5.17 -4.35 9.97
CA CYS A 79 5.75 -3.01 9.77
C CYS A 79 7.02 -2.74 10.59
N ARG A 80 7.20 -3.37 11.74
CA ARG A 80 8.34 -3.09 12.65
C ARG A 80 9.73 -3.33 12.06
N GLY A 81 9.84 -4.04 10.96
CA GLY A 81 11.11 -4.32 10.29
C GLY A 81 11.43 -3.37 9.14
N TYR A 82 10.60 -2.35 8.87
CA TYR A 82 10.70 -1.53 7.68
C TYR A 82 10.96 -0.06 7.98
N ASP A 83 11.72 0.61 7.08
CA ASP A 83 11.98 2.05 7.11
C ASP A 83 10.78 2.86 6.58
N ALA A 84 10.07 2.28 5.61
CA ALA A 84 8.92 2.92 4.95
C ALA A 84 7.82 1.90 4.63
N ILE A 85 6.60 2.42 4.52
CA ILE A 85 5.46 1.70 3.95
C ILE A 85 4.96 2.44 2.72
N HIS A 86 4.64 1.69 1.66
CA HIS A 86 3.99 2.19 0.45
C HIS A 86 2.67 1.45 0.25
N VAL A 87 1.56 2.14 0.48
CA VAL A 87 0.22 1.56 0.43
C VAL A 87 -0.44 1.90 -0.89
N HIS A 88 -0.81 0.89 -1.66
CA HIS A 88 -1.62 1.01 -2.86
C HIS A 88 -3.09 0.79 -2.51
N ALA A 89 -3.92 1.83 -2.70
CA ALA A 89 -5.31 1.82 -2.30
C ALA A 89 -6.21 2.67 -3.20
N ASN A 90 -7.52 2.49 -3.04
CA ASN A 90 -8.55 3.18 -3.81
C ASN A 90 -9.54 3.98 -2.94
N SER A 91 -9.23 4.18 -1.66
CA SER A 91 -10.13 4.91 -0.76
C SER A 91 -9.44 5.30 0.55
N ALA A 92 -10.05 6.23 1.31
CA ALA A 92 -9.60 6.61 2.65
C ALA A 92 -9.68 5.47 3.69
N MET A 93 -10.26 4.33 3.34
CA MET A 93 -10.22 3.12 4.17
C MET A 93 -8.78 2.58 4.36
N ALA A 94 -7.82 3.02 3.54
CA ALA A 94 -6.39 2.76 3.73
C ALA A 94 -5.81 3.49 4.97
N VAL A 95 -6.60 4.26 5.66
CA VAL A 95 -6.24 4.80 6.99
C VAL A 95 -5.82 3.68 7.95
N MET A 96 -6.40 2.49 7.83
CA MET A 96 -6.08 1.35 8.67
C MET A 96 -4.61 0.92 8.50
N GLU A 97 -4.14 0.83 7.27
CA GLU A 97 -2.75 0.49 6.94
C GLU A 97 -1.78 1.57 7.42
N LEU A 98 -2.14 2.83 7.19
CA LEU A 98 -1.33 3.96 7.63
C LEU A 98 -1.25 4.06 9.17
N GLN A 99 -2.37 3.82 9.88
CA GLN A 99 -2.38 3.79 11.34
C GLN A 99 -1.57 2.62 11.90
N ALA A 100 -1.64 1.43 11.29
CA ALA A 100 -0.81 0.30 11.68
C ALA A 100 0.69 0.64 11.58
N ALA A 101 1.08 1.33 10.50
CA ALA A 101 2.44 1.82 10.29
C ALA A 101 2.86 2.89 11.31
N ILE A 102 1.97 3.85 11.64
CA ILE A 102 2.21 4.86 12.69
C ILE A 102 2.45 4.16 14.03
N TRP A 103 1.59 3.20 14.39
CA TRP A 103 1.71 2.47 15.65
C TRP A 103 2.92 1.53 15.70
N ALA A 104 3.48 1.17 14.53
CA ALA A 104 4.75 0.46 14.42
C ALA A 104 5.99 1.37 14.48
N GLY A 105 5.80 2.70 14.39
CA GLY A 105 6.88 3.69 14.42
C GLY A 105 7.46 4.05 13.06
N ILE A 106 6.81 3.64 11.94
CA ILE A 106 7.27 3.99 10.59
C ILE A 106 7.07 5.49 10.34
N LYS A 107 8.15 6.17 9.98
CA LYS A 107 8.14 7.63 9.72
C LYS A 107 7.78 7.97 8.29
N ILE A 108 8.13 7.15 7.30
CA ILE A 108 7.87 7.38 5.88
C ILE A 108 6.66 6.53 5.48
N ARG A 109 5.53 7.19 5.19
CA ARG A 109 4.28 6.54 4.84
C ARG A 109 3.76 7.12 3.54
N ILE A 110 3.93 6.34 2.48
CA ILE A 110 3.53 6.71 1.12
C ILE A 110 2.18 6.08 0.84
N ILE A 111 1.26 6.86 0.34
CA ILE A 111 -0.02 6.39 -0.17
C ILE A 111 -0.11 6.61 -1.68
N HIS A 112 -0.57 5.59 -2.40
CA HIS A 112 -0.74 5.67 -3.85
C HIS A 112 -2.19 5.33 -4.23
N ASN A 113 -2.90 6.33 -4.72
CA ASN A 113 -4.29 6.19 -5.13
C ASN A 113 -4.41 5.85 -6.62
N HIS A 114 -5.26 4.86 -6.92
CA HIS A 114 -5.48 4.37 -8.28
C HIS A 114 -6.92 4.57 -8.77
N SER A 115 -7.74 5.35 -8.07
CA SER A 115 -9.15 5.54 -8.42
C SER A 115 -9.62 6.95 -8.07
N SER A 116 -10.48 7.50 -8.91
CA SER A 116 -11.22 8.74 -8.64
C SER A 116 -12.59 8.51 -7.98
N ARG A 117 -12.91 7.25 -7.62
CA ARG A 117 -14.20 6.87 -7.02
C ARG A 117 -14.04 5.80 -5.95
N SER A 118 -14.94 5.82 -4.96
CA SER A 118 -15.07 4.76 -3.95
C SER A 118 -16.48 4.18 -3.96
N GLN A 119 -16.59 2.87 -3.74
CA GLN A 119 -17.88 2.20 -3.54
C GLN A 119 -18.51 2.55 -2.18
N HIS A 120 -17.72 3.05 -1.23
CA HIS A 120 -18.13 3.34 0.15
C HIS A 120 -17.99 4.83 0.47
N ASN A 121 -18.75 5.69 -0.24
CA ASN A 121 -18.62 7.15 -0.13
C ASN A 121 -18.78 7.66 1.31
N LEU A 122 -19.73 7.14 2.08
CA LEU A 122 -19.97 7.59 3.45
C LEU A 122 -18.80 7.26 4.38
N LEU A 123 -18.31 6.02 4.34
CA LEU A 123 -17.14 5.61 5.12
C LEU A 123 -15.87 6.35 4.66
N ASN A 124 -15.75 6.56 3.36
CA ASN A 124 -14.64 7.34 2.81
C ASN A 124 -14.61 8.76 3.39
N GLN A 125 -15.76 9.45 3.44
CA GLN A 125 -15.88 10.79 4.02
C GLN A 125 -15.58 10.79 5.53
N LEU A 126 -16.08 9.80 6.26
CA LEU A 126 -15.87 9.67 7.71
C LEU A 126 -14.37 9.58 8.05
N PHE A 127 -13.61 8.80 7.30
CA PHE A 127 -12.19 8.57 7.56
C PHE A 127 -11.26 9.56 6.86
N LEU A 128 -11.76 10.40 5.95
CA LEU A 128 -10.93 11.25 5.09
C LEU A 128 -10.01 12.19 5.88
N SER A 129 -10.49 12.79 6.97
CA SER A 129 -9.69 13.71 7.79
C SER A 129 -8.53 12.99 8.48
N LEU A 130 -8.77 11.82 9.07
CA LEU A 130 -7.73 11.03 9.71
C LEU A 130 -6.76 10.48 8.66
N TYR A 131 -7.29 10.00 7.53
CA TYR A 131 -6.49 9.50 6.41
C TYR A 131 -5.49 10.55 5.93
N ARG A 132 -5.93 11.79 5.66
CA ARG A 132 -5.09 12.90 5.19
C ARG A 132 -3.98 13.30 6.15
N ARG A 133 -4.13 13.00 7.44
CA ARG A 133 -3.11 13.24 8.47
C ARG A 133 -2.18 12.06 8.69
N SER A 134 -2.45 10.91 8.08
CA SER A 134 -1.76 9.65 8.38
C SER A 134 -0.60 9.35 7.43
N PHE A 135 -0.58 9.89 6.23
CA PHE A 135 0.53 9.71 5.30
C PHE A 135 1.53 10.88 5.36
N THR A 136 2.73 10.66 4.86
CA THR A 136 3.78 11.68 4.72
C THR A 136 3.99 12.10 3.27
N GLN A 137 3.63 11.24 2.33
CA GLN A 137 3.70 11.48 0.89
C GLN A 137 2.49 10.85 0.22
N ALA A 138 1.97 11.49 -0.81
CA ALA A 138 0.83 11.02 -1.59
C ALA A 138 1.17 11.02 -3.08
N VAL A 139 0.85 9.92 -3.73
CA VAL A 139 0.99 9.71 -5.18
C VAL A 139 -0.38 9.38 -5.75
N ALA A 140 -0.68 9.82 -6.95
CA ALA A 140 -1.92 9.48 -7.64
C ALA A 140 -1.65 9.08 -9.10
N CYS A 141 -2.47 8.19 -9.64
CA CYS A 141 -2.37 7.78 -11.05
C CYS A 141 -2.88 8.84 -12.04
N SER A 142 -3.58 9.87 -11.56
CA SER A 142 -4.05 11.03 -12.31
C SER A 142 -4.39 12.19 -11.36
N ASP A 143 -4.45 13.40 -11.90
CA ASP A 143 -4.85 14.59 -11.14
C ASP A 143 -6.24 14.43 -10.52
N GLU A 144 -7.21 13.87 -11.29
CA GLU A 144 -8.56 13.62 -10.80
C GLU A 144 -8.57 12.67 -9.60
N ALA A 145 -7.77 11.59 -9.64
CA ALA A 145 -7.66 10.64 -8.55
C ALA A 145 -7.00 11.27 -7.31
N GLY A 146 -6.01 12.12 -7.52
CA GLY A 146 -5.33 12.85 -6.46
C GLY A 146 -6.22 13.88 -5.80
N GLU A 147 -6.85 14.78 -6.59
CA GLU A 147 -7.75 15.81 -6.09
C GLU A 147 -8.93 15.20 -5.29
N TRP A 148 -9.50 14.11 -5.80
CA TRP A 148 -10.62 13.44 -5.15
C TRP A 148 -10.29 12.98 -3.73
N LEU A 149 -9.11 12.38 -3.52
CA LEU A 149 -8.78 11.75 -2.24
C LEU A 149 -7.92 12.64 -1.33
N TYR A 150 -6.97 13.36 -1.92
CA TYR A 150 -6.02 14.17 -1.15
C TYR A 150 -6.39 15.65 -1.08
N GLY A 151 -7.26 16.11 -1.99
CA GLY A 151 -7.57 17.52 -2.19
C GLY A 151 -6.59 18.20 -3.15
N LYS A 152 -6.94 19.41 -3.58
CA LYS A 152 -6.08 20.21 -4.47
C LYS A 152 -4.70 20.42 -3.84
N ASN A 153 -3.64 20.17 -4.60
CA ASN A 153 -2.23 20.32 -4.19
C ASN A 153 -1.76 19.35 -3.06
N GLY A 154 -2.48 18.27 -2.79
CA GLY A 154 -2.13 17.31 -1.74
C GLY A 154 -1.28 16.11 -2.18
N PHE A 155 -0.77 16.08 -3.41
CA PHE A 155 -0.08 14.92 -4.00
C PHE A 155 1.00 15.33 -5.02
N ILE A 156 1.82 14.34 -5.39
CA ILE A 156 2.85 14.41 -6.45
C ILE A 156 2.38 13.61 -7.65
#